data_de4d27ad9876ec2d3da46489c0a5f616
#
_entry.id   de4d27ad9876ec2d3da46489c0a5f616
#
_cell.length_a   1.000
_cell.length_b   1.000
_cell.length_c   1.000
_cell.angle_alpha   90.00
_cell.angle_beta   90.00
_cell.angle_gamma   90.00
#
_symmetry.space_group_name_H-M   'P 1'
#
loop_
_entity.id
_entity.type
_entity.pdbx_description
1 polymer ?
#
loop_
_entity_poly.entity_id
_entity_poly.type
_entity_poly.pdbx_seq_one_letter_code
_entity_poly.pdbx_strand_id
1 'polypeptide(L)'
;MKYSFLIYIFFCSFVHSSYLDRDEVHDFIDFMSETHNFDKTYLVEVFSKAEKQQNIIDSMNRPAEKIVSWDQYKSRVSFFRIQSGKIFLNAYSKWFDKAEEDFGVPREVIAAIIGLETNYGGYKGKIRVIDALSTAAFDYPRRRPFFKKQLEEFFLLSREAVSYTHLRAHETRLN
;
A
#
# COMPACT_ATOMS: atom_id res chain seq x y z
N MET A 1 3.99 -56.31 -30.98
CA MET A 1 3.11 -55.58 -30.03
C MET A 1 3.76 -54.22 -29.72
N LYS A 2 3.22 -53.12 -30.31
CA LYS A 2 3.70 -51.76 -30.05
C LYS A 2 2.74 -51.11 -29.07
N TYR A 3 3.19 -50.85 -27.85
CA TYR A 3 2.42 -50.07 -26.88
C TYR A 3 2.64 -48.60 -27.11
N SER A 4 1.61 -47.91 -27.64
CA SER A 4 1.58 -46.45 -27.79
C SER A 4 1.20 -45.89 -26.43
N PHE A 5 2.11 -45.21 -25.74
CA PHE A 5 1.90 -44.56 -24.46
C PHE A 5 1.37 -43.12 -24.76
N LEU A 6 0.08 -42.94 -24.57
CA LEU A 6 -0.60 -41.64 -24.71
C LEU A 6 -0.36 -40.85 -23.42
N ILE A 7 0.56 -39.86 -23.47
CA ILE A 7 0.79 -38.93 -22.37
C ILE A 7 -0.32 -37.89 -22.41
N TYR A 8 -1.26 -37.99 -21.47
CA TYR A 8 -2.24 -36.94 -21.20
C TYR A 8 -1.55 -35.80 -20.43
N ILE A 9 -1.21 -34.71 -21.10
CA ILE A 9 -0.75 -33.48 -20.46
C ILE A 9 -1.98 -32.81 -19.88
N PHE A 10 -2.18 -32.94 -18.57
CA PHE A 10 -3.19 -32.21 -17.82
C PHE A 10 -2.75 -30.75 -17.70
N PHE A 11 -3.24 -29.91 -18.62
CA PHE A 11 -3.03 -28.47 -18.55
C PHE A 11 -3.91 -27.94 -17.39
N CYS A 12 -3.34 -27.85 -16.20
CA CYS A 12 -3.99 -27.21 -15.05
C CYS A 12 -4.00 -25.72 -15.32
N SER A 13 -5.08 -25.24 -15.96
CA SER A 13 -5.34 -23.79 -16.08
C SER A 13 -5.55 -23.25 -14.67
N PHE A 14 -4.59 -22.52 -14.15
CA PHE A 14 -4.79 -21.69 -12.97
C PHE A 14 -5.84 -20.64 -13.34
N VAL A 15 -7.09 -20.90 -12.93
CA VAL A 15 -8.16 -19.89 -12.99
C VAL A 15 -7.80 -18.82 -11.96
N HIS A 16 -7.17 -17.76 -12.42
CA HIS A 16 -6.97 -16.57 -11.63
C HIS A 16 -8.34 -15.87 -11.54
N SER A 17 -9.04 -16.06 -10.43
CA SER A 17 -10.31 -15.37 -10.18
C SER A 17 -10.00 -13.86 -10.09
N SER A 18 -10.48 -13.11 -11.06
CA SER A 18 -10.38 -11.65 -11.07
C SER A 18 -11.25 -11.06 -9.98
N TYR A 19 -10.84 -9.92 -9.43
CA TYR A 19 -11.71 -9.15 -8.53
C TYR A 19 -13.02 -8.71 -9.24
N LEU A 20 -12.99 -8.54 -10.56
CA LEU A 20 -14.17 -8.19 -11.37
C LEU A 20 -15.22 -9.32 -11.49
N ASP A 21 -14.91 -10.53 -11.07
CA ASP A 21 -15.88 -11.64 -11.03
C ASP A 21 -16.82 -11.56 -9.80
N ARG A 22 -16.71 -10.49 -8.99
CA ARG A 22 -17.40 -10.35 -7.71
C ARG A 22 -18.35 -9.16 -7.71
N ASP A 23 -19.61 -9.42 -7.38
CA ASP A 23 -20.66 -8.38 -7.28
C ASP A 23 -20.27 -7.26 -6.31
N GLU A 24 -19.65 -7.61 -5.17
CA GLU A 24 -19.23 -6.62 -4.16
C GLU A 24 -18.14 -5.65 -4.63
N VAL A 25 -17.39 -5.99 -5.67
CA VAL A 25 -16.41 -5.09 -6.32
C VAL A 25 -17.11 -4.17 -7.29
N HIS A 26 -18.12 -4.68 -8.03
CA HIS A 26 -18.97 -3.86 -8.87
C HIS A 26 -19.75 -2.83 -8.04
N ASP A 27 -20.34 -3.24 -6.91
CA ASP A 27 -21.01 -2.33 -5.97
C ASP A 27 -20.06 -1.22 -5.50
N PHE A 28 -18.80 -1.55 -5.22
CA PHE A 28 -17.80 -0.56 -4.81
C PHE A 28 -17.43 0.38 -5.97
N ILE A 29 -17.28 -0.12 -7.19
CA ILE A 29 -17.02 0.69 -8.39
C ILE A 29 -18.18 1.66 -8.63
N ASP A 30 -19.41 1.19 -8.52
CA ASP A 30 -20.61 2.03 -8.68
C ASP A 30 -20.68 3.10 -7.61
N PHE A 31 -20.46 2.74 -6.35
CA PHE A 31 -20.37 3.69 -5.24
C PHE A 31 -19.31 4.77 -5.48
N MET A 32 -18.09 4.40 -5.89
CA MET A 32 -17.01 5.36 -6.16
C MET A 32 -17.34 6.29 -7.33
N SER A 33 -18.04 5.79 -8.35
CA SER A 33 -18.45 6.60 -9.48
C SER A 33 -19.59 7.56 -9.12
N GLU A 34 -20.61 7.09 -8.41
CA GLU A 34 -21.80 7.87 -8.09
C GLU A 34 -21.52 8.90 -6.98
N THR A 35 -20.76 8.51 -5.97
CA THR A 35 -20.49 9.38 -4.80
C THR A 35 -19.32 10.33 -5.03
N HIS A 36 -18.28 9.86 -5.71
CA HIS A 36 -17.02 10.58 -5.83
C HIS A 36 -16.65 10.97 -7.28
N ASN A 37 -17.52 10.72 -8.25
CA ASN A 37 -17.32 11.03 -9.67
C ASN A 37 -16.02 10.40 -10.26
N PHE A 38 -15.70 9.17 -9.87
CA PHE A 38 -14.64 8.43 -10.55
C PHE A 38 -15.11 7.84 -11.86
N ASP A 39 -14.23 7.82 -12.85
CA ASP A 39 -14.51 7.12 -14.11
C ASP A 39 -14.59 5.61 -13.86
N LYS A 40 -15.72 4.99 -14.20
CA LYS A 40 -15.94 3.55 -14.07
C LYS A 40 -14.93 2.74 -14.88
N THR A 41 -14.56 3.21 -16.09
CA THR A 41 -13.59 2.54 -16.96
C THR A 41 -12.23 2.46 -16.28
N TYR A 42 -11.78 3.57 -15.66
CA TYR A 42 -10.55 3.62 -14.88
C TYR A 42 -10.57 2.63 -13.71
N LEU A 43 -11.65 2.61 -12.93
CA LEU A 43 -11.79 1.69 -11.79
C LEU A 43 -11.78 0.22 -12.23
N VAL A 44 -12.51 -0.11 -13.29
CA VAL A 44 -12.50 -1.46 -13.89
C VAL A 44 -11.09 -1.85 -14.31
N GLU A 45 -10.35 -0.96 -14.97
CA GLU A 45 -8.96 -1.22 -15.36
C GLU A 45 -8.07 -1.47 -14.14
N VAL A 46 -8.22 -0.71 -13.06
CA VAL A 46 -7.45 -0.88 -11.82
C VAL A 46 -7.75 -2.24 -11.19
N PHE A 47 -9.03 -2.61 -11.02
CA PHE A 47 -9.42 -3.88 -10.41
C PHE A 47 -9.13 -5.10 -11.29
N SER A 48 -9.09 -4.95 -12.62
CA SER A 48 -8.68 -6.04 -13.53
C SER A 48 -7.21 -6.46 -13.32
N LYS A 49 -6.38 -5.53 -12.81
CA LYS A 49 -4.95 -5.74 -12.54
C LYS A 49 -4.65 -5.97 -11.06
N ALA A 50 -5.67 -5.91 -10.19
CA ALA A 50 -5.50 -6.13 -8.77
C ALA A 50 -5.36 -7.62 -8.46
N GLU A 51 -4.41 -7.96 -7.60
CA GLU A 51 -4.09 -9.33 -7.24
C GLU A 51 -4.31 -9.60 -5.75
N LYS A 52 -4.94 -10.73 -5.46
CA LYS A 52 -5.12 -11.18 -4.08
C LYS A 52 -3.78 -11.54 -3.45
N GLN A 53 -3.55 -11.02 -2.25
CA GLN A 53 -2.33 -11.22 -1.46
C GLN A 53 -2.61 -12.10 -0.24
N GLN A 54 -2.53 -13.43 -0.40
CA GLN A 54 -2.86 -14.37 0.68
C GLN A 54 -2.01 -14.15 1.94
N ASN A 55 -0.75 -13.78 1.79
CA ASN A 55 0.16 -13.50 2.90
C ASN A 55 -0.31 -12.34 3.80
N ILE A 56 -1.09 -11.40 3.28
CA ILE A 56 -1.72 -10.33 4.07
C ILE A 56 -2.78 -10.91 4.99
N ILE A 57 -3.67 -11.75 4.44
CA ILE A 57 -4.71 -12.43 5.23
C ILE A 57 -4.08 -13.28 6.32
N ASP A 58 -3.04 -14.05 5.98
CA ASP A 58 -2.32 -14.90 6.92
C ASP A 58 -1.66 -14.08 8.04
N SER A 59 -1.10 -12.93 7.69
CA SER A 59 -0.49 -12.01 8.66
C SER A 59 -1.52 -11.38 9.59
N MET A 60 -2.68 -10.99 9.05
CA MET A 60 -3.79 -10.42 9.84
C MET A 60 -4.43 -11.44 10.79
N ASN A 61 -4.38 -12.72 10.46
CA ASN A 61 -4.90 -13.80 11.30
C ASN A 61 -3.90 -14.30 12.36
N ARG A 62 -2.63 -13.88 12.28
CA ARG A 62 -1.65 -14.25 13.31
C ARG A 62 -1.89 -13.43 14.57
N PRO A 63 -1.77 -14.03 15.76
CA PRO A 63 -1.78 -13.27 17.01
C PRO A 63 -0.66 -12.24 16.99
N ALA A 64 -0.98 -11.00 17.35
CA ALA A 64 -0.02 -9.88 17.34
C ALA A 64 1.11 -10.02 18.39
N GLU A 65 1.04 -11.01 19.29
CA GLU A 65 1.78 -11.02 20.52
C GLU A 65 2.93 -12.03 20.52
N LYS A 66 4.06 -11.63 19.95
CA LYS A 66 5.34 -12.02 20.55
C LYS A 66 5.69 -10.96 21.59
N ILE A 67 5.69 -11.33 22.86
CA ILE A 67 6.29 -10.50 23.91
C ILE A 67 7.77 -10.32 23.55
N VAL A 68 8.10 -9.16 23.03
CA VAL A 68 9.48 -8.79 22.68
C VAL A 68 10.09 -8.16 23.92
N SER A 69 11.20 -8.69 24.44
CA SER A 69 11.93 -8.08 25.56
C SER A 69 12.41 -6.67 25.20
N TRP A 70 12.61 -5.82 26.22
CA TRP A 70 13.13 -4.47 25.99
C TRP A 70 14.44 -4.46 25.20
N ASP A 71 15.36 -5.37 25.50
CA ASP A 71 16.65 -5.47 24.81
C ASP A 71 16.50 -5.83 23.33
N GLN A 72 15.58 -6.75 23.00
CA GLN A 72 15.24 -7.08 21.63
C GLN A 72 14.56 -5.91 20.90
N TYR A 73 13.73 -5.14 21.59
CA TYR A 73 13.13 -3.93 21.02
C TYR A 73 14.18 -2.86 20.77
N LYS A 74 15.04 -2.59 21.76
CA LYS A 74 16.13 -1.60 21.68
C LYS A 74 17.15 -1.95 20.58
N SER A 75 17.43 -3.23 20.35
CA SER A 75 18.36 -3.67 19.30
C SER A 75 17.92 -3.29 17.88
N ARG A 76 16.62 -2.98 17.67
CA ARG A 76 16.11 -2.49 16.39
C ARG A 76 16.60 -1.08 16.07
N VAL A 77 17.02 -0.32 17.08
CA VAL A 77 17.60 1.02 16.94
C VAL A 77 19.12 0.90 16.96
N SER A 78 19.70 0.54 15.81
CA SER A 78 21.16 0.41 15.68
C SER A 78 21.85 1.77 15.54
N PHE A 79 23.14 1.82 15.86
CA PHE A 79 23.99 3.00 15.62
C PHE A 79 23.91 3.48 14.16
N PHE A 80 23.94 2.56 13.20
CA PHE A 80 23.81 2.88 11.76
C PHE A 80 22.48 3.54 11.43
N ARG A 81 21.38 3.09 12.04
CA ARG A 81 20.06 3.71 11.84
C ARG A 81 20.03 5.14 12.37
N ILE A 82 20.66 5.39 13.52
CA ILE A 82 20.77 6.75 14.09
C ILE A 82 21.58 7.66 13.16
N GLN A 83 22.71 7.18 12.63
CA GLN A 83 23.52 7.96 11.69
C GLN A 83 22.79 8.25 10.39
N SER A 84 22.08 7.23 9.84
CA SER A 84 21.23 7.43 8.67
C SER A 84 20.15 8.49 8.91
N GLY A 85 19.57 8.51 10.13
CA GLY A 85 18.60 9.53 10.53
C GLY A 85 19.17 10.94 10.53
N LYS A 86 20.38 11.13 11.04
CA LYS A 86 21.05 12.44 11.00
C LYS A 86 21.33 12.91 9.58
N ILE A 87 21.78 12.00 8.71
CA ILE A 87 22.02 12.31 7.30
C ILE A 87 20.70 12.68 6.62
N PHE A 88 19.64 11.90 6.86
CA PHE A 88 18.30 12.12 6.27
C PHE A 88 17.73 13.47 6.75
N LEU A 89 17.81 13.77 8.04
CA LEU A 89 17.34 15.02 8.61
C LEU A 89 18.05 16.24 7.98
N ASN A 90 19.37 16.16 7.81
CA ASN A 90 20.14 17.22 7.17
C ASN A 90 19.82 17.37 5.69
N ALA A 91 19.69 16.25 4.96
CA ALA A 91 19.39 16.27 3.53
C ALA A 91 18.01 16.90 3.21
N TYR A 92 17.06 16.75 4.12
CA TYR A 92 15.69 17.24 3.96
C TYR A 92 15.32 18.31 4.99
N SER A 93 16.30 19.04 5.56
CA SER A 93 16.10 20.02 6.63
C SER A 93 14.98 21.00 6.34
N LYS A 94 14.96 21.59 5.15
CA LYS A 94 13.91 22.55 4.73
C LYS A 94 12.48 22.02 4.92
N TRP A 95 12.26 20.73 4.63
CA TRP A 95 10.94 20.11 4.76
C TRP A 95 10.60 19.79 6.21
N PHE A 96 11.62 19.39 6.98
CA PHE A 96 11.47 19.11 8.40
C PHE A 96 11.22 20.40 9.20
N ASP A 97 11.97 21.47 8.91
CA ASP A 97 11.80 22.77 9.56
C ASP A 97 10.39 23.32 9.30
N LYS A 98 9.92 23.20 8.03
CA LYS A 98 8.56 23.59 7.68
C LYS A 98 7.51 22.76 8.40
N ALA A 99 7.68 21.45 8.49
CA ALA A 99 6.73 20.59 9.19
C ALA A 99 6.69 20.89 10.69
N GLU A 100 7.83 21.16 11.31
CA GLU A 100 7.91 21.58 12.70
C GLU A 100 7.20 22.93 12.93
N GLU A 101 7.38 23.90 12.04
CA GLU A 101 6.70 25.19 12.06
C GLU A 101 5.18 25.06 11.90
N ASP A 102 4.73 24.27 10.90
CA ASP A 102 3.31 24.13 10.55
C ASP A 102 2.52 23.31 11.61
N PHE A 103 3.15 22.30 12.21
CA PHE A 103 2.46 21.30 13.03
C PHE A 103 2.95 21.23 14.48
N GLY A 104 4.02 21.93 14.85
CA GLY A 104 4.57 21.95 16.21
C GLY A 104 5.17 20.59 16.67
N VAL A 105 5.47 19.68 15.74
CA VAL A 105 6.10 18.39 16.05
C VAL A 105 7.62 18.49 15.82
N PRO A 106 8.47 18.18 16.82
CA PRO A 106 9.92 18.23 16.65
C PRO A 106 10.37 17.40 15.44
N ARG A 107 11.19 17.98 14.59
CA ARG A 107 11.69 17.35 13.35
C ARG A 107 12.41 16.03 13.58
N GLU A 108 13.07 15.86 14.72
CA GLU A 108 13.72 14.62 15.12
C GLU A 108 12.71 13.49 15.34
N VAL A 109 11.53 13.81 15.89
CA VAL A 109 10.43 12.85 16.08
C VAL A 109 9.88 12.40 14.74
N ILE A 110 9.64 13.35 13.82
CA ILE A 110 9.17 13.04 12.46
C ILE A 110 10.18 12.13 11.75
N ALA A 111 11.47 12.50 11.79
CA ALA A 111 12.55 11.71 11.18
C ALA A 111 12.67 10.32 11.81
N ALA A 112 12.51 10.19 13.13
CA ALA A 112 12.56 8.91 13.82
C ALA A 112 11.42 7.98 13.39
N ILE A 113 10.20 8.49 13.24
CA ILE A 113 9.04 7.73 12.75
C ILE A 113 9.30 7.25 11.32
N ILE A 114 9.73 8.12 10.41
CA ILE A 114 10.08 7.76 9.03
C ILE A 114 11.16 6.67 9.01
N GLY A 115 12.16 6.79 9.90
CA GLY A 115 13.22 5.81 10.04
C GLY A 115 12.75 4.45 10.52
N LEU A 116 11.81 4.39 11.46
CA LEU A 116 11.23 3.14 11.96
C LEU A 116 10.37 2.47 10.90
N GLU A 117 9.53 3.22 10.20
CA GLU A 117 8.56 2.68 9.23
C GLU A 117 9.21 2.27 7.91
N THR A 118 10.15 3.06 7.40
CA THR A 118 10.65 2.90 6.03
C THR A 118 12.16 2.72 5.93
N ASN A 119 12.89 2.74 7.06
CA ASN A 119 14.34 2.84 7.06
C ASN A 119 14.84 4.02 6.18
N TYR A 120 14.25 5.21 6.40
CA TYR A 120 14.53 6.43 5.62
C TYR A 120 14.31 6.28 4.12
N GLY A 121 13.23 5.61 3.72
CA GLY A 121 12.88 5.34 2.33
C GLY A 121 13.62 4.15 1.70
N GLY A 122 14.45 3.46 2.45
CA GLY A 122 15.14 2.25 1.99
C GLY A 122 14.23 1.03 1.85
N TYR A 123 13.09 1.03 2.56
CA TYR A 123 12.07 -0.02 2.46
C TYR A 123 10.78 0.57 1.89
N LYS A 124 10.42 0.17 0.69
CA LYS A 124 9.22 0.66 -0.03
C LYS A 124 8.07 -0.35 -0.05
N GLY A 125 8.24 -1.51 0.58
CA GLY A 125 7.29 -2.62 0.42
C GLY A 125 7.43 -3.31 -0.95
N LYS A 126 6.88 -4.51 -1.05
CA LYS A 126 6.90 -5.32 -2.29
C LYS A 126 5.52 -5.48 -2.90
N ILE A 127 4.48 -5.17 -2.14
CA ILE A 127 3.07 -5.35 -2.52
C ILE A 127 2.52 -3.97 -2.89
N ARG A 128 1.82 -3.89 -4.00
CA ARG A 128 1.11 -2.66 -4.38
C ARG A 128 0.02 -2.37 -3.35
N VAL A 129 -0.16 -1.09 -3.01
CA VAL A 129 -1.18 -0.67 -2.02
C VAL A 129 -2.57 -1.09 -2.45
N ILE A 130 -2.88 -1.01 -3.76
CA ILE A 130 -4.16 -1.44 -4.30
C ILE A 130 -4.41 -2.94 -4.06
N ASP A 131 -3.41 -3.81 -4.23
CA ASP A 131 -3.53 -5.25 -3.99
C ASP A 131 -3.77 -5.55 -2.51
N ALA A 132 -3.02 -4.85 -1.63
CA ALA A 132 -3.15 -5.00 -0.20
C ALA A 132 -4.53 -4.57 0.30
N LEU A 133 -5.00 -3.39 -0.12
CA LEU A 133 -6.29 -2.86 0.30
C LEU A 133 -7.45 -3.63 -0.30
N SER A 134 -7.39 -4.04 -1.58
CA SER A 134 -8.41 -4.88 -2.20
C SER A 134 -8.53 -6.22 -1.49
N THR A 135 -7.40 -6.86 -1.17
CA THR A 135 -7.38 -8.10 -0.39
C THR A 135 -8.03 -7.91 0.99
N ALA A 136 -7.66 -6.86 1.71
CA ALA A 136 -8.22 -6.59 3.03
C ALA A 136 -9.72 -6.21 2.98
N ALA A 137 -10.15 -5.47 1.95
CA ALA A 137 -11.52 -5.01 1.78
C ALA A 137 -12.48 -6.13 1.34
N PHE A 138 -12.03 -7.05 0.50
CA PHE A 138 -12.91 -8.05 -0.10
C PHE A 138 -12.68 -9.47 0.42
N ASP A 139 -11.47 -9.80 0.89
CA ASP A 139 -11.10 -11.16 1.34
C ASP A 139 -10.92 -11.30 2.85
N TYR A 140 -11.03 -10.20 3.64
CA TYR A 140 -10.90 -10.24 5.10
C TYR A 140 -12.21 -9.83 5.81
N PRO A 141 -13.13 -10.77 6.13
CA PRO A 141 -14.47 -10.46 6.62
C PRO A 141 -14.50 -9.68 7.94
N ARG A 142 -13.56 -9.93 8.87
CA ARG A 142 -13.57 -9.38 10.23
C ARG A 142 -13.58 -7.85 10.29
N ARG A 143 -12.93 -7.19 9.32
CA ARG A 143 -12.81 -5.73 9.27
C ARG A 143 -13.14 -5.15 7.89
N ARG A 144 -13.97 -5.84 7.12
CA ARG A 144 -14.35 -5.47 5.76
C ARG A 144 -14.81 -4.01 5.62
N PRO A 145 -15.75 -3.50 6.45
CA PRO A 145 -16.20 -2.10 6.33
C PRO A 145 -15.07 -1.11 6.52
N PHE A 146 -14.17 -1.36 7.48
CA PHE A 146 -13.00 -0.52 7.71
C PHE A 146 -12.08 -0.49 6.48
N PHE A 147 -11.75 -1.65 5.91
CA PHE A 147 -10.84 -1.70 4.76
C PHE A 147 -11.48 -1.19 3.47
N LYS A 148 -12.79 -1.36 3.27
CA LYS A 148 -13.51 -0.69 2.17
C LYS A 148 -13.37 0.83 2.27
N LYS A 149 -13.50 1.40 3.48
CA LYS A 149 -13.27 2.84 3.69
C LYS A 149 -11.81 3.25 3.43
N GLN A 150 -10.83 2.44 3.84
CA GLN A 150 -9.42 2.73 3.54
C GLN A 150 -9.13 2.67 2.02
N LEU A 151 -9.78 1.76 1.31
CA LEU A 151 -9.67 1.65 -0.15
C LEU A 151 -10.30 2.88 -0.85
N GLU A 152 -11.43 3.36 -0.38
CA GLU A 152 -12.06 4.62 -0.80
C GLU A 152 -11.11 5.80 -0.61
N GLU A 153 -10.57 5.98 0.60
CA GLU A 153 -9.62 7.07 0.91
C GLU A 153 -8.34 6.98 0.06
N PHE A 154 -7.86 5.78 -0.22
CA PHE A 154 -6.71 5.58 -1.11
C PHE A 154 -6.97 6.10 -2.52
N PHE A 155 -8.14 5.86 -3.10
CA PHE A 155 -8.49 6.39 -4.42
C PHE A 155 -8.60 7.92 -4.39
N LEU A 156 -9.23 8.48 -3.36
CA LEU A 156 -9.35 9.94 -3.19
C LEU A 156 -7.97 10.60 -3.10
N LEU A 157 -7.09 10.09 -2.24
CA LEU A 157 -5.73 10.57 -2.07
C LEU A 157 -4.90 10.43 -3.38
N SER A 158 -5.07 9.31 -4.09
CA SER A 158 -4.37 9.10 -5.36
C SER A 158 -4.76 10.14 -6.41
N ARG A 159 -6.03 10.50 -6.49
CA ARG A 159 -6.52 11.56 -7.39
C ARG A 159 -5.96 12.93 -7.04
N GLU A 160 -5.94 13.26 -5.76
CA GLU A 160 -5.36 14.52 -5.27
C GLU A 160 -3.85 14.61 -5.54
N ALA A 161 -3.10 13.53 -5.28
CA ALA A 161 -1.66 13.46 -5.51
C ALA A 161 -1.32 13.64 -7.00
N VAL A 162 -2.09 13.04 -7.91
CA VAL A 162 -1.91 13.21 -9.36
C VAL A 162 -2.21 14.66 -9.77
N SER A 163 -3.30 15.24 -9.27
CA SER A 163 -3.64 16.64 -9.52
C SER A 163 -2.54 17.60 -9.05
N TYR A 164 -2.00 17.38 -7.84
CA TYR A 164 -0.92 18.19 -7.29
C TYR A 164 0.39 18.09 -8.09
N THR A 165 0.74 16.90 -8.57
CA THR A 165 1.95 16.70 -9.38
C THR A 165 1.82 17.35 -10.75
N HIS A 166 0.65 17.35 -11.37
CA HIS A 166 0.38 18.05 -12.61
C HIS A 166 0.47 19.57 -12.48
N LEU A 167 -0.10 20.15 -11.41
CA LEU A 167 -0.02 21.58 -11.14
C LEU A 167 1.44 22.03 -10.95
N ARG A 168 2.24 21.28 -10.19
CA ARG A 168 3.65 21.59 -9.95
C ARG A 168 4.52 21.46 -11.20
N ALA A 169 4.23 20.51 -12.08
CA ALA A 169 4.92 20.35 -13.35
C ALA A 169 4.62 21.51 -14.31
N HIS A 170 3.46 22.16 -14.18
CA HIS A 170 3.12 23.37 -14.95
C HIS A 170 3.87 24.61 -14.45
N GLU A 171 4.00 24.79 -13.13
CA GLU A 171 4.73 25.92 -12.53
C GLU A 171 6.23 25.89 -12.86
N THR A 172 6.84 24.69 -12.93
CA THR A 172 8.26 24.56 -13.29
C THR A 172 8.56 24.78 -14.77
N ARG A 173 7.55 24.84 -15.65
CA ARG A 173 7.70 25.17 -17.07
C ARG A 173 7.53 26.65 -17.37
N LEU A 174 7.09 27.45 -16.42
CA LEU A 174 6.84 28.92 -16.57
C LEU A 174 7.94 29.77 -15.93
N ASN A 175 8.96 29.18 -15.32
CA ASN A 175 10.17 29.79 -14.81
C ASN A 175 11.40 29.26 -15.58
#